data_b0f157497b5fc5a39e6b4fa4b324c179
#
_entry.id   b0f157497b5fc5a39e6b4fa4b324c179
#
_cell.length_a   1.000
_cell.length_b   1.000
_cell.length_c   1.000
_cell.angle_alpha   90.00
_cell.angle_beta   90.00
_cell.angle_gamma   90.00
#
_symmetry.space_group_name_H-M   'P 1'
#
loop_
_entity.id
_entity.type
_entity.pdbx_description
1 polymer ?
#
loop_
_entity_poly.entity_id
_entity_poly.type
_entity_poly.pdbx_seq_one_letter_code
_entity_poly.pdbx_strand_id
1 'polypeptide(L)'
;MKLLHMHDPAILTAVLESDIYAEMICDGFHLHPPIVRLLLKVKGKDKMIPITDSIMAAGCPDGEYMLGVNEVVVKDGDAKLKSNGVRAGSTLTMKKAVSNLKKFTSLTDEEIYTLVSANAAKMLGIYDRTGSLEVGKDASCVLLSEDEDIDMVFCKGKEK
;
A
#
# COMPACT_ATOMS: atom_id res chain seq x y z
N MET A 1 12.25 -12.42 0.96
CA MET A 1 11.71 -12.88 2.26
C MET A 1 11.52 -14.40 2.20
N LYS A 2 11.81 -15.13 3.30
CA LYS A 2 11.57 -16.57 3.37
C LYS A 2 10.06 -16.84 3.34
N LEU A 3 9.63 -17.87 2.59
CA LEU A 3 8.22 -18.22 2.48
C LEU A 3 7.67 -18.77 3.80
N LEU A 4 6.40 -18.50 4.08
CA LEU A 4 5.67 -19.12 5.17
C LEU A 4 5.49 -20.62 4.88
N HIS A 5 5.97 -21.47 5.78
CA HIS A 5 5.78 -22.92 5.71
C HIS A 5 5.38 -23.44 7.08
N MET A 6 4.52 -24.46 7.14
CA MET A 6 3.98 -24.96 8.41
C MET A 6 5.03 -25.53 9.36
N HIS A 7 6.13 -26.09 8.82
CA HIS A 7 7.26 -26.59 9.61
C HIS A 7 8.35 -25.53 9.88
N ASP A 8 8.29 -24.38 9.20
CA ASP A 8 9.27 -23.30 9.32
C ASP A 8 8.55 -21.98 8.96
N PRO A 9 7.86 -21.38 9.93
CA PRO A 9 6.92 -20.28 9.67
C PRO A 9 7.57 -18.96 9.28
N ALA A 10 8.87 -18.84 9.42
CA ALA A 10 9.67 -17.67 9.09
C ALA A 10 9.20 -16.38 9.82
N ILE A 11 9.71 -15.22 9.39
CA ILE A 11 9.44 -13.93 10.02
C ILE A 11 7.97 -13.50 9.93
N LEU A 12 7.24 -13.94 8.91
CA LEU A 12 5.84 -13.53 8.71
C LEU A 12 4.97 -13.90 9.92
N THR A 13 5.16 -15.08 10.50
CA THR A 13 4.38 -15.51 11.68
C THR A 13 4.66 -14.61 12.88
N ALA A 14 5.94 -14.32 13.15
CA ALA A 14 6.32 -13.40 14.23
C ALA A 14 5.71 -12.01 14.06
N VAL A 15 5.65 -11.49 12.83
CA VAL A 15 4.98 -10.22 12.52
C VAL A 15 3.49 -10.32 12.82
N LEU A 16 2.84 -11.41 12.42
CA LEU A 16 1.39 -11.59 12.62
C LEU A 16 1.00 -11.72 14.09
N GLU A 17 1.85 -12.35 14.92
CA GLU A 17 1.62 -12.53 16.36
C GLU A 17 1.99 -11.30 17.21
N SER A 18 2.88 -10.45 16.70
CA SER A 18 3.35 -9.24 17.42
C SER A 18 2.36 -8.08 17.32
N ASP A 19 2.55 -7.04 18.15
CA ASP A 19 1.75 -5.79 18.11
C ASP A 19 2.36 -4.69 17.21
N ILE A 20 3.38 -5.01 16.41
CA ILE A 20 3.98 -4.07 15.46
C ILE A 20 3.06 -3.83 14.27
N TYR A 21 3.21 -2.69 13.60
CA TYR A 21 2.56 -2.46 12.30
C TYR A 21 3.17 -3.35 11.22
N ALA A 22 2.36 -3.73 10.25
CA ALA A 22 2.77 -4.50 9.08
C ALA A 22 2.33 -3.80 7.80
N GLU A 23 3.28 -3.62 6.90
CA GLU A 23 3.06 -3.06 5.58
C GLU A 23 2.63 -4.13 4.58
N MET A 24 1.75 -3.76 3.63
CA MET A 24 1.27 -4.67 2.59
C MET A 24 1.18 -3.97 1.24
N ILE A 25 1.67 -4.64 0.19
CA ILE A 25 1.60 -4.18 -1.20
C ILE A 25 0.40 -4.85 -1.87
N CYS A 26 -0.69 -4.09 -2.03
CA CYS A 26 -1.99 -4.59 -2.51
C CYS A 26 -2.13 -4.47 -4.03
N ASP A 27 -1.11 -4.87 -4.80
CA ASP A 27 -1.12 -4.83 -6.26
C ASP A 27 -1.72 -6.09 -6.93
N GLY A 28 -1.91 -7.17 -6.17
CA GLY A 28 -2.36 -8.48 -6.67
C GLY A 28 -1.21 -9.36 -7.17
N PHE A 29 0.00 -8.82 -7.27
CA PHE A 29 1.22 -9.55 -7.65
C PHE A 29 2.05 -9.94 -6.43
N HIS A 30 2.33 -8.99 -5.53
CA HIS A 30 3.04 -9.25 -4.26
C HIS A 30 2.16 -10.03 -3.30
N LEU A 31 0.91 -9.60 -3.14
CA LEU A 31 -0.07 -10.26 -2.29
C LEU A 31 -1.32 -10.61 -3.10
N HIS A 32 -1.57 -11.89 -3.29
CA HIS A 32 -2.80 -12.38 -3.88
C HIS A 32 -4.02 -12.01 -3.01
N PRO A 33 -5.20 -11.69 -3.57
CA PRO A 33 -6.36 -11.22 -2.80
C PRO A 33 -6.74 -12.05 -1.57
N PRO A 34 -6.75 -13.40 -1.59
CA PRO A 34 -6.95 -14.22 -0.39
C PRO A 34 -5.92 -13.97 0.72
N ILE A 35 -4.66 -13.68 0.36
CA ILE A 35 -3.61 -13.38 1.34
C ILE A 35 -3.87 -12.01 1.99
N VAL A 36 -4.27 -11.00 1.22
CA VAL A 36 -4.68 -9.70 1.77
C VAL A 36 -5.79 -9.88 2.81
N ARG A 37 -6.83 -10.65 2.48
CA ARG A 37 -7.92 -10.94 3.44
C ARG A 37 -7.45 -11.70 4.68
N LEU A 38 -6.55 -12.66 4.51
CA LEU A 38 -5.98 -13.43 5.62
C LEU A 38 -5.18 -12.53 6.56
N LEU A 39 -4.31 -11.67 6.02
CA LEU A 39 -3.51 -10.72 6.80
C LEU A 39 -4.39 -9.78 7.61
N LEU A 40 -5.40 -9.18 6.98
CA LEU A 40 -6.37 -8.31 7.65
C LEU A 40 -7.15 -9.04 8.76
N LYS A 41 -7.47 -10.31 8.55
CA LYS A 41 -8.20 -11.12 9.53
C LYS A 41 -7.35 -11.50 10.74
N VAL A 42 -6.07 -11.82 10.52
CA VAL A 42 -5.16 -12.30 11.57
C VAL A 42 -4.52 -11.15 12.32
N LYS A 43 -3.97 -10.17 11.58
CA LYS A 43 -3.26 -9.03 12.16
C LYS A 43 -4.20 -7.95 12.69
N GLY A 44 -5.40 -7.87 12.14
CA GLY A 44 -6.35 -6.80 12.43
C GLY A 44 -6.11 -5.54 11.58
N LYS A 45 -7.20 -4.82 11.34
CA LYS A 45 -7.20 -3.61 10.50
C LYS A 45 -6.33 -2.50 11.07
N ASP A 46 -6.25 -2.37 12.39
CA ASP A 46 -5.58 -1.27 13.07
C ASP A 46 -4.04 -1.32 12.96
N LYS A 47 -3.48 -2.45 12.55
CA LYS A 47 -2.04 -2.69 12.46
C LYS A 47 -1.55 -2.95 11.03
N MET A 48 -2.44 -2.90 10.05
CA MET A 48 -2.08 -3.08 8.63
C MET A 48 -2.00 -1.72 7.93
N ILE A 49 -0.96 -1.55 7.10
CA ILE A 49 -0.71 -0.33 6.33
C ILE A 49 -0.47 -0.69 4.87
N PRO A 50 -1.37 -0.34 3.96
CA PRO A 50 -1.10 -0.45 2.53
C PRO A 50 -0.01 0.53 2.12
N ILE A 51 0.99 0.02 1.41
CA ILE A 51 2.05 0.80 0.79
C ILE A 51 2.14 0.49 -0.70
N THR A 52 2.82 1.32 -1.43
CA THR A 52 3.03 1.12 -2.86
C THR A 52 4.32 0.38 -3.17
N ASP A 53 5.39 0.67 -2.45
CA ASP A 53 6.76 0.25 -2.80
C ASP A 53 7.08 0.57 -4.27
N SER A 54 6.62 1.75 -4.74
CA SER A 54 6.72 2.15 -6.14
C SER A 54 8.14 2.50 -6.53
N ILE A 55 8.52 2.01 -7.73
CA ILE A 55 9.75 2.43 -8.42
C ILE A 55 9.44 3.58 -9.39
N MET A 56 10.48 4.14 -10.02
CA MET A 56 10.37 5.25 -10.97
C MET A 56 9.47 4.96 -12.18
N ALA A 57 9.15 3.70 -12.45
CA ALA A 57 8.26 3.30 -13.54
C ALA A 57 6.77 3.42 -13.18
N ALA A 58 6.42 3.79 -11.94
CA ALA A 58 5.02 3.99 -11.56
C ALA A 58 4.41 5.15 -12.34
N GLY A 59 3.27 4.90 -12.99
CA GLY A 59 2.61 5.87 -13.88
C GLY A 59 3.22 5.98 -15.27
N CYS A 60 4.25 5.21 -15.58
CA CYS A 60 4.85 5.12 -16.91
C CYS A 60 4.28 3.91 -17.69
N PRO A 61 4.39 3.90 -19.05
CA PRO A 61 4.03 2.75 -19.86
C PRO A 61 4.86 1.50 -19.50
N ASP A 62 4.38 0.34 -19.91
CA ASP A 62 5.19 -0.88 -19.87
C ASP A 62 6.48 -0.71 -20.69
N GLY A 63 7.58 -1.29 -20.21
CA GLY A 63 8.89 -1.10 -20.85
C GLY A 63 10.06 -1.48 -19.98
N GLU A 64 11.25 -1.08 -20.39
CA GLU A 64 12.49 -1.30 -19.66
C GLU A 64 12.92 -0.03 -18.92
N TYR A 65 13.33 -0.20 -17.66
CA TYR A 65 13.70 0.88 -16.75
C TYR A 65 14.95 0.51 -15.97
N MET A 66 15.57 1.53 -15.34
CA MET A 66 16.72 1.33 -14.47
C MET A 66 16.34 1.57 -13.01
N LEU A 67 16.53 0.59 -12.14
CA LEU A 67 16.41 0.72 -10.69
C LEU A 67 17.83 0.69 -10.07
N GLY A 68 18.42 1.86 -9.89
CA GLY A 68 19.83 1.97 -9.57
C GLY A 68 20.70 1.37 -10.68
N VAL A 69 21.42 0.30 -10.36
CA VAL A 69 22.27 -0.43 -11.34
C VAL A 69 21.56 -1.61 -12.00
N ASN A 70 20.32 -1.89 -11.62
CA ASN A 70 19.58 -3.06 -12.09
C ASN A 70 18.61 -2.68 -13.21
N GLU A 71 18.60 -3.47 -14.29
CA GLU A 71 17.57 -3.39 -15.32
C GLU A 71 16.28 -4.05 -14.84
N VAL A 72 15.17 -3.33 -14.99
CA VAL A 72 13.81 -3.79 -14.66
C VAL A 72 12.96 -3.78 -15.91
N VAL A 73 12.18 -4.82 -16.10
CA VAL A 73 11.14 -4.91 -17.14
C VAL A 73 9.78 -4.80 -16.45
N VAL A 74 8.97 -3.85 -16.92
CA VAL A 74 7.57 -3.72 -16.54
C VAL A 74 6.71 -4.30 -17.65
N LYS A 75 5.87 -5.26 -17.31
CA LYS A 75 4.89 -5.86 -18.21
C LYS A 75 3.57 -6.05 -17.47
N ASP A 76 2.50 -5.53 -18.07
CA ASP A 76 1.15 -5.55 -17.46
C ASP A 76 1.14 -4.99 -16.03
N GLY A 77 2.03 -4.01 -15.75
CA GLY A 77 2.21 -3.39 -14.45
C GLY A 77 3.04 -4.21 -13.44
N ASP A 78 3.51 -5.42 -13.76
CA ASP A 78 4.39 -6.23 -12.89
C ASP A 78 5.86 -5.92 -13.18
N ALA A 79 6.57 -5.36 -12.21
CA ALA A 79 7.97 -4.94 -12.34
C ALA A 79 8.92 -6.06 -11.89
N LYS A 80 9.81 -6.51 -12.77
CA LYS A 80 10.74 -7.59 -12.49
C LYS A 80 12.16 -7.26 -12.92
N LEU A 81 13.15 -7.74 -12.17
CA LEU A 81 14.54 -7.70 -12.60
C LEU A 81 14.69 -8.49 -13.91
N LYS A 82 15.30 -7.85 -14.91
CA LYS A 82 15.56 -8.48 -16.21
C LYS A 82 16.51 -9.68 -16.08
N SER A 83 17.41 -9.65 -15.09
CA SER A 83 18.43 -10.68 -14.88
C SER A 83 17.89 -12.02 -14.39
N ASN A 84 16.83 -12.03 -13.58
CA ASN A 84 16.35 -13.25 -12.93
C ASN A 84 14.83 -13.34 -12.75
N GLY A 85 14.07 -12.34 -13.19
CA GLY A 85 12.61 -12.32 -13.11
C GLY A 85 12.03 -12.11 -11.70
N VAL A 86 12.87 -11.82 -10.71
CA VAL A 86 12.40 -11.50 -9.35
C VAL A 86 11.76 -10.13 -9.35
N ARG A 87 10.65 -9.95 -8.62
CA ARG A 87 10.00 -8.64 -8.47
C ARG A 87 10.92 -7.62 -7.81
N ALA A 88 10.89 -6.41 -8.31
CA ALA A 88 11.74 -5.32 -7.89
C ALA A 88 10.90 -4.05 -7.66
N GLY A 89 10.37 -3.94 -6.46
CA GLY A 89 9.37 -2.93 -6.14
C GLY A 89 8.07 -3.10 -6.94
N SER A 90 7.27 -2.06 -7.04
CA SER A 90 6.01 -2.09 -7.78
C SER A 90 5.83 -0.88 -8.70
N THR A 91 4.80 -0.92 -9.54
CA THR A 91 4.25 0.25 -10.25
C THR A 91 2.93 0.72 -9.66
N LEU A 92 2.58 0.21 -8.47
CA LEU A 92 1.33 0.49 -7.77
C LEU A 92 1.27 1.97 -7.36
N THR A 93 0.14 2.62 -7.63
CA THR A 93 -0.18 3.93 -7.05
C THR A 93 -1.08 3.75 -5.83
N MET A 94 -1.11 4.71 -4.90
CA MET A 94 -2.00 4.61 -3.73
C MET A 94 -3.48 4.59 -4.14
N LYS A 95 -3.88 5.36 -5.16
CA LYS A 95 -5.24 5.28 -5.75
C LYS A 95 -5.57 3.85 -6.19
N LYS A 96 -4.63 3.19 -6.90
CA LYS A 96 -4.83 1.81 -7.35
C LYS A 96 -4.85 0.82 -6.18
N ALA A 97 -4.06 1.04 -5.13
CA ALA A 97 -4.09 0.23 -3.91
C ALA A 97 -5.44 0.29 -3.23
N VAL A 98 -6.03 1.48 -3.09
CA VAL A 98 -7.40 1.68 -2.56
C VAL A 98 -8.42 0.95 -3.41
N SER A 99 -8.42 1.13 -4.75
CA SER A 99 -9.30 0.42 -5.66
C SER A 99 -9.16 -1.10 -5.57
N ASN A 100 -7.93 -1.59 -5.40
CA ASN A 100 -7.69 -3.02 -5.24
C ASN A 100 -8.23 -3.52 -3.88
N LEU A 101 -8.05 -2.79 -2.80
CA LEU A 101 -8.60 -3.15 -1.48
C LEU A 101 -10.12 -3.27 -1.52
N LYS A 102 -10.83 -2.36 -2.18
CA LYS A 102 -12.27 -2.45 -2.41
C LYS A 102 -12.67 -3.73 -3.15
N LYS A 103 -11.88 -4.15 -4.14
CA LYS A 103 -12.12 -5.38 -4.92
C LYS A 103 -11.72 -6.66 -4.18
N PHE A 104 -10.67 -6.61 -3.36
CA PHE A 104 -10.10 -7.79 -2.72
C PHE A 104 -10.78 -8.13 -1.40
N THR A 105 -11.42 -7.15 -0.75
CA THR A 105 -11.94 -7.26 0.61
C THR A 105 -13.41 -6.84 0.68
N SER A 106 -14.02 -7.03 1.85
CA SER A 106 -15.36 -6.53 2.19
C SER A 106 -15.27 -5.32 3.15
N LEU A 107 -14.14 -4.63 3.19
CA LEU A 107 -13.96 -3.44 4.02
C LEU A 107 -14.82 -2.29 3.49
N THR A 108 -15.33 -1.48 4.41
CA THR A 108 -15.99 -0.21 4.05
C THR A 108 -14.96 0.81 3.56
N ASP A 109 -15.40 1.84 2.89
CA ASP A 109 -14.55 2.93 2.42
C ASP A 109 -13.81 3.59 3.60
N GLU A 110 -14.51 3.85 4.70
CA GLU A 110 -13.93 4.41 5.91
C GLU A 110 -12.80 3.54 6.48
N GLU A 111 -13.00 2.22 6.52
CA GLU A 111 -11.97 1.28 6.95
C GLU A 111 -10.75 1.32 6.02
N ILE A 112 -10.96 1.34 4.70
CA ILE A 112 -9.87 1.43 3.73
C ILE A 112 -9.11 2.75 3.85
N TYR A 113 -9.81 3.89 3.97
CA TYR A 113 -9.16 5.17 4.16
C TYR A 113 -8.42 5.27 5.49
N THR A 114 -8.90 4.61 6.54
CA THR A 114 -8.16 4.47 7.81
C THR A 114 -6.85 3.71 7.62
N LEU A 115 -6.86 2.61 6.86
CA LEU A 115 -5.65 1.83 6.57
C LEU A 115 -4.57 2.67 5.86
N VAL A 116 -4.96 3.46 4.86
CA VAL A 116 -4.00 4.21 4.01
C VAL A 116 -3.61 5.57 4.58
N SER A 117 -4.22 6.04 5.67
CA SER A 117 -3.93 7.36 6.25
C SER A 117 -3.66 7.30 7.76
N ALA A 118 -4.69 7.03 8.56
CA ALA A 118 -4.60 7.09 10.03
C ALA A 118 -3.59 6.08 10.59
N ASN A 119 -3.56 4.85 10.06
CA ASN A 119 -2.63 3.82 10.54
C ASN A 119 -1.18 4.22 10.26
N ALA A 120 -0.87 4.74 9.08
CA ALA A 120 0.46 5.23 8.77
C ALA A 120 0.86 6.41 9.67
N ALA A 121 -0.05 7.35 9.92
CA ALA A 121 0.20 8.47 10.81
C ALA A 121 0.43 8.03 12.26
N LYS A 122 -0.31 7.03 12.74
CA LYS A 122 -0.11 6.43 14.08
C LYS A 122 1.22 5.72 14.18
N MET A 123 1.60 4.91 13.18
CA MET A 123 2.89 4.23 13.14
C MET A 123 4.06 5.23 13.21
N LEU A 124 3.94 6.36 12.50
CA LEU A 124 4.97 7.41 12.46
C LEU A 124 4.93 8.35 13.69
N GLY A 125 3.97 8.20 14.58
CA GLY A 125 3.82 9.08 15.77
C GLY A 125 3.43 10.52 15.41
N ILE A 126 2.73 10.73 14.29
CA ILE A 126 2.28 12.06 13.81
C ILE A 126 0.76 12.18 13.70
N TYR A 127 0.02 11.25 14.30
CA TYR A 127 -1.44 11.22 14.20
C TYR A 127 -2.11 12.42 14.89
N ASP A 128 -1.47 13.04 15.86
CA ASP A 128 -1.89 14.29 16.48
C ASP A 128 -1.96 15.45 15.47
N ARG A 129 -1.19 15.38 14.41
CA ARG A 129 -1.06 16.42 13.39
C ARG A 129 -1.75 16.11 12.07
N THR A 130 -1.83 14.84 11.67
CA THR A 130 -2.36 14.42 10.35
C THR A 130 -2.93 13.00 10.39
N GLY A 131 -3.58 12.55 9.31
CA GLY A 131 -4.14 11.20 9.20
C GLY A 131 -5.64 11.11 9.49
N SER A 132 -6.28 12.23 9.87
CA SER A 132 -7.73 12.38 9.99
C SER A 132 -8.14 13.84 9.78
N LEU A 133 -9.43 14.05 9.50
CA LEU A 133 -10.03 15.37 9.34
C LEU A 133 -10.62 15.80 10.69
N GLU A 134 -9.79 16.42 11.52
CA GLU A 134 -10.16 16.92 12.86
C GLU A 134 -9.68 18.36 13.03
N VAL A 135 -10.43 19.13 13.86
CA VAL A 135 -10.04 20.50 14.19
C VAL A 135 -8.67 20.51 14.90
N GLY A 136 -7.77 21.36 14.40
CA GLY A 136 -6.40 21.50 14.94
C GLY A 136 -5.35 20.67 14.18
N LYS A 137 -5.73 19.78 13.29
CA LYS A 137 -4.79 19.05 12.43
C LYS A 137 -4.46 19.82 11.14
N ASP A 138 -3.38 19.41 10.50
CA ASP A 138 -3.02 19.90 9.16
C ASP A 138 -4.20 19.65 8.20
N ALA A 139 -4.62 20.69 7.46
CA ALA A 139 -5.65 20.56 6.44
C ALA A 139 -5.05 19.93 5.16
N SER A 140 -4.70 18.65 5.28
CA SER A 140 -4.17 17.84 4.17
C SER A 140 -5.19 16.77 3.83
N CYS A 141 -5.82 16.87 2.67
CA CYS A 141 -6.85 15.95 2.23
C CYS A 141 -6.89 15.82 0.71
N VAL A 142 -7.52 14.75 0.25
CA VAL A 142 -7.79 14.49 -1.16
C VAL A 142 -9.30 14.44 -1.32
N LEU A 143 -9.83 15.22 -2.26
CA LEU A 143 -11.22 15.13 -2.68
C LEU A 143 -11.30 14.15 -3.84
N LEU A 144 -12.26 13.25 -3.75
CA LEU A 144 -12.54 12.27 -4.79
C LEU A 144 -13.90 12.59 -5.43
N SER A 145 -14.01 12.40 -6.75
CA SER A 145 -15.28 12.41 -7.47
C SER A 145 -16.14 11.20 -7.11
N GLU A 146 -17.38 11.16 -7.61
CA GLU A 146 -18.25 9.97 -7.50
C GLU A 146 -17.65 8.73 -8.16
N ASP A 147 -16.84 8.91 -9.21
CA ASP A 147 -16.11 7.85 -9.91
C ASP A 147 -14.76 7.49 -9.22
N GLU A 148 -14.50 8.06 -8.04
CA GLU A 148 -13.27 7.86 -7.26
C GLU A 148 -12.00 8.39 -7.94
N ASP A 149 -12.13 9.31 -8.87
CA ASP A 149 -11.01 10.06 -9.41
C ASP A 149 -10.60 11.18 -8.45
N ILE A 150 -9.33 11.57 -8.50
CA ILE A 150 -8.81 12.66 -7.68
C ILE A 150 -9.24 13.98 -8.32
N ASP A 151 -10.13 14.70 -7.66
CA ASP A 151 -10.57 16.02 -8.10
C ASP A 151 -9.64 17.12 -7.59
N MET A 152 -9.34 17.09 -6.29
CA MET A 152 -8.48 18.10 -5.65
C MET A 152 -7.58 17.48 -4.60
N VAL A 153 -6.42 18.08 -4.43
CA VAL A 153 -5.48 17.73 -3.36
C VAL A 153 -5.15 18.99 -2.56
N PHE A 154 -5.32 18.91 -1.24
CA PHE A 154 -4.89 19.96 -0.33
C PHE A 154 -3.70 19.46 0.50
N CYS A 155 -2.69 20.29 0.60
CA CYS A 155 -1.54 20.06 1.47
C CYS A 155 -1.39 21.26 2.42
N LYS A 156 -1.65 21.04 3.72
CA LYS A 156 -1.64 22.09 4.75
C LYS A 156 -2.50 23.29 4.35
N GLY A 157 -3.72 23.02 3.90
CA GLY A 157 -4.69 24.03 3.48
C GLY A 157 -4.42 24.72 2.14
N LYS A 158 -3.42 24.29 1.39
CA LYS A 158 -3.11 24.82 0.06
C LYS A 158 -3.44 23.77 -0.99
N GLU A 159 -4.22 24.18 -1.99
CA GLU A 159 -4.48 23.39 -3.20
C GLU A 159 -3.18 23.12 -3.97
N LYS A 160 -3.08 21.94 -4.59
CA LYS A 160 -1.90 21.44 -5.31
C LYS A 160 -2.24 21.06 -6.74
#